data_4d649f1a196144c475c54efcd121cd5c
#
_entry.id   4d649f1a196144c475c54efcd121cd5c
#
_cell.length_a   1.000
_cell.length_b   1.000
_cell.length_c   1.000
_cell.angle_alpha   90.00
_cell.angle_beta   90.00
_cell.angle_gamma   90.00
#
_symmetry.space_group_name_H-M   'P 1'
#
loop_
_entity.id
_entity.type
_entity.pdbx_description
1 polymer ?
#
loop_
_entity_poly.entity_id
_entity_poly.type
_entity_poly.pdbx_seq_one_letter_code
_entity_poly.pdbx_strand_id
1 'polypeptide(L)'
;MDNTAIAQFRDLLKKVGSGTHTSKPLSREEAAIATHLMLTQAATPAQIGAFMIAHRIRRPTPTELAGMLDTYDALGPRIAEIQCDYPVTVFCNPYDGRSRTAPIHPLTALILAAAGAPVLLPGSGRMPTKMGLPAAEVFAGLGIDWARLSLAALQTVFAKTGLGLLYQPVHFPLAEGLVEYRNQIGKRPTFATVEIMWSPYDGPSNVVSGYVHPPTEERTQKAFTERSIPFFTTVKGLEGSCDISRARTAIIGLNAINSGALETERLLLHPRDYGFEGADPAFVPMDELLVAYREAIAGATNEISRSAVWNSGFYLWRVGRADSIEAGFDL
;
A
#
# COMPACT_ATOMS: atom_id res chain seq x y z
N MET A 1 -29.22 7.58 -14.02
CA MET A 1 -28.01 8.39 -13.71
C MET A 1 -28.48 9.79 -13.36
N ASP A 2 -27.96 10.37 -12.32
CA ASP A 2 -28.30 11.75 -11.91
C ASP A 2 -27.60 12.75 -12.85
N ASN A 3 -28.40 13.54 -13.56
CA ASN A 3 -27.89 14.56 -14.48
C ASN A 3 -27.03 15.62 -13.77
N THR A 4 -27.26 15.87 -12.49
CA THR A 4 -26.51 16.82 -11.67
C THR A 4 -25.10 16.30 -11.44
N ALA A 5 -24.95 15.02 -11.05
CA ALA A 5 -23.64 14.37 -10.85
C ALA A 5 -22.82 14.35 -12.14
N ILE A 6 -23.46 14.02 -13.27
CA ILE A 6 -22.82 14.02 -14.60
C ILE A 6 -22.33 15.42 -14.99
N ALA A 7 -23.12 16.47 -14.74
CA ALA A 7 -22.75 17.86 -15.02
C ALA A 7 -21.59 18.31 -14.11
N GLN A 8 -21.68 18.05 -12.81
CA GLN A 8 -20.63 18.36 -11.84
C GLN A 8 -19.30 17.68 -12.22
N PHE A 9 -19.34 16.39 -12.54
CA PHE A 9 -18.13 15.67 -12.94
C PHE A 9 -17.53 16.20 -14.25
N ARG A 10 -18.38 16.64 -15.20
CA ARG A 10 -17.93 17.27 -16.45
C ARG A 10 -17.10 18.53 -16.19
N ASP A 11 -17.48 19.34 -15.22
CA ASP A 11 -16.75 20.56 -14.89
C ASP A 11 -15.39 20.26 -14.22
N LEU A 12 -15.33 19.26 -13.35
CA LEU A 12 -14.07 18.75 -12.80
C LEU A 12 -13.16 18.16 -13.89
N LEU A 13 -13.72 17.40 -14.83
CA LEU A 13 -12.98 16.84 -15.96
C LEU A 13 -12.43 17.95 -16.88
N LYS A 14 -13.20 19.00 -17.18
CA LYS A 14 -12.71 20.16 -17.93
C LYS A 14 -11.51 20.80 -17.24
N LYS A 15 -11.56 20.97 -15.92
CA LYS A 15 -10.46 21.55 -15.14
C LYS A 15 -9.17 20.75 -15.28
N VAL A 16 -9.25 19.42 -15.19
CA VAL A 16 -8.09 18.51 -15.26
C VAL A 16 -7.63 18.27 -16.70
N GLY A 17 -8.54 18.23 -17.65
CA GLY A 17 -8.31 17.75 -19.03
C GLY A 17 -8.21 18.83 -20.10
N SER A 18 -8.12 20.13 -19.74
CA SER A 18 -8.16 21.24 -20.73
C SER A 18 -6.92 21.37 -21.61
N GLY A 19 -5.87 20.59 -21.37
CA GLY A 19 -4.63 20.62 -22.14
C GLY A 19 -3.41 20.95 -21.31
N THR A 20 -2.23 20.81 -21.91
CA THR A 20 -0.93 20.84 -21.21
C THR A 20 -0.69 22.15 -20.44
N HIS A 21 -1.13 23.28 -20.98
CA HIS A 21 -0.91 24.62 -20.41
C HIS A 21 -2.14 25.22 -19.74
N THR A 22 -3.30 24.62 -19.90
CA THR A 22 -4.58 25.16 -19.42
C THR A 22 -5.24 24.32 -18.34
N SER A 23 -4.79 23.08 -18.17
CA SER A 23 -5.25 22.22 -17.08
C SER A 23 -4.85 22.80 -15.72
N LYS A 24 -5.76 22.67 -14.75
CA LYS A 24 -5.55 23.17 -13.39
C LYS A 24 -5.67 22.02 -12.39
N PRO A 25 -4.97 22.07 -11.25
CA PRO A 25 -5.19 21.13 -10.17
C PRO A 25 -6.59 21.31 -9.57
N LEU A 26 -7.10 20.22 -9.01
CA LEU A 26 -8.32 20.27 -8.18
C LEU A 26 -7.95 20.73 -6.77
N SER A 27 -8.89 21.37 -6.08
CA SER A 27 -8.80 21.51 -4.62
C SER A 27 -8.96 20.14 -3.96
N ARG A 28 -8.70 20.05 -2.66
CA ARG A 28 -8.91 18.83 -1.85
C ARG A 28 -10.37 18.37 -1.93
N GLU A 29 -11.32 19.30 -1.80
CA GLU A 29 -12.75 19.02 -1.89
C GLU A 29 -13.17 18.58 -3.30
N GLU A 30 -12.68 19.27 -4.33
CA GLU A 30 -12.96 18.88 -5.73
C GLU A 30 -12.41 17.48 -6.05
N ALA A 31 -11.22 17.14 -5.56
CA ALA A 31 -10.64 15.80 -5.71
C ALA A 31 -11.45 14.75 -4.95
N ALA A 32 -11.94 15.08 -3.74
CA ALA A 32 -12.83 14.21 -2.98
C ALA A 32 -14.15 13.98 -3.73
N ILE A 33 -14.78 15.02 -4.26
CA ILE A 33 -16.01 14.92 -5.05
C ILE A 33 -15.78 14.06 -6.31
N ALA A 34 -14.71 14.32 -7.06
CA ALA A 34 -14.39 13.54 -8.26
C ALA A 34 -14.21 12.05 -7.92
N THR A 35 -13.53 11.75 -6.83
CA THR A 35 -13.29 10.38 -6.36
C THR A 35 -14.59 9.72 -5.91
N HIS A 36 -15.43 10.42 -5.17
CA HIS A 36 -16.74 9.94 -4.76
C HIS A 36 -17.61 9.56 -5.98
N LEU A 37 -17.71 10.46 -6.96
CA LEU A 37 -18.51 10.24 -8.16
C LEU A 37 -17.99 9.08 -9.03
N MET A 38 -16.68 8.82 -9.00
CA MET A 38 -16.09 7.65 -9.66
C MET A 38 -16.36 6.36 -8.89
N LEU A 39 -16.10 6.33 -7.58
CA LEU A 39 -16.31 5.14 -6.74
C LEU A 39 -17.78 4.70 -6.72
N THR A 40 -18.71 5.64 -6.65
CA THR A 40 -20.15 5.37 -6.70
C THR A 40 -20.69 5.15 -8.12
N GLN A 41 -19.85 5.31 -9.13
CA GLN A 41 -20.22 5.25 -10.56
C GLN A 41 -21.37 6.19 -10.94
N ALA A 42 -21.47 7.32 -10.24
CA ALA A 42 -22.39 8.40 -10.57
C ALA A 42 -21.91 9.21 -11.78
N ALA A 43 -20.62 9.23 -12.07
CA ALA A 43 -20.07 9.69 -13.35
C ALA A 43 -20.22 8.61 -14.43
N THR A 44 -20.32 9.02 -15.70
CA THR A 44 -20.45 8.07 -16.80
C THR A 44 -19.13 7.32 -17.07
N PRO A 45 -19.15 6.11 -17.65
CA PRO A 45 -17.94 5.36 -18.02
C PRO A 45 -16.96 6.19 -18.85
N ALA A 46 -17.44 6.95 -19.82
CA ALA A 46 -16.59 7.81 -20.64
C ALA A 46 -15.91 8.92 -19.83
N GLN A 47 -16.62 9.50 -18.88
CA GLN A 47 -16.08 10.53 -17.98
C GLN A 47 -15.02 9.94 -17.04
N ILE A 48 -15.27 8.76 -16.45
CA ILE A 48 -14.33 8.07 -15.55
C ILE A 48 -13.02 7.76 -16.30
N GLY A 49 -13.10 7.13 -17.46
CA GLY A 49 -11.92 6.80 -18.27
C GLY A 49 -11.13 8.04 -18.70
N ALA A 50 -11.81 9.08 -19.18
CA ALA A 50 -11.19 10.34 -19.58
C ALA A 50 -10.50 11.03 -18.38
N PHE A 51 -11.14 11.07 -17.22
CA PHE A 51 -10.56 11.65 -16.00
C PHE A 51 -9.32 10.88 -15.55
N MET A 52 -9.40 9.55 -15.49
CA MET A 52 -8.27 8.70 -15.08
C MET A 52 -7.02 8.95 -15.93
N ILE A 53 -7.16 9.08 -17.24
CA ILE A 53 -6.04 9.33 -18.15
C ILE A 53 -5.55 10.79 -18.03
N ALA A 54 -6.44 11.77 -18.06
CA ALA A 54 -6.06 13.19 -17.95
C ALA A 54 -5.35 13.48 -16.63
N HIS A 55 -5.89 13.01 -15.51
CA HIS A 55 -5.31 13.19 -14.18
C HIS A 55 -3.95 12.49 -14.04
N ARG A 56 -3.81 11.28 -14.59
CA ARG A 56 -2.54 10.55 -14.62
C ARG A 56 -1.46 11.29 -15.42
N ILE A 57 -1.79 11.82 -16.60
CA ILE A 57 -0.83 12.53 -17.48
C ILE A 57 -0.39 13.85 -16.82
N ARG A 58 -1.32 14.60 -16.25
CA ARG A 58 -1.03 15.83 -15.52
C ARG A 58 -0.22 15.58 -14.26
N ARG A 59 -0.31 14.40 -13.68
CA ARG A 59 0.20 13.96 -12.38
C ARG A 59 -0.52 14.66 -11.21
N PRO A 60 -1.04 13.89 -10.25
CA PRO A 60 -1.75 14.44 -9.11
C PRO A 60 -0.84 15.30 -8.24
N THR A 61 -1.40 16.37 -7.69
CA THR A 61 -0.78 17.13 -6.60
C THR A 61 -0.96 16.39 -5.27
N PRO A 62 -0.15 16.72 -4.23
CA PRO A 62 -0.38 16.22 -2.87
C PRO A 62 -1.80 16.49 -2.35
N THR A 63 -2.32 17.69 -2.57
CA THR A 63 -3.66 18.12 -2.17
C THR A 63 -4.77 17.29 -2.83
N GLU A 64 -4.61 16.97 -4.12
CA GLU A 64 -5.55 16.07 -4.81
C GLU A 64 -5.49 14.65 -4.25
N LEU A 65 -4.30 14.13 -3.95
CA LEU A 65 -4.15 12.82 -3.31
C LEU A 65 -4.78 12.81 -1.90
N ALA A 66 -4.62 13.89 -1.14
CA ALA A 66 -5.26 14.03 0.17
C ALA A 66 -6.80 13.95 0.04
N GLY A 67 -7.41 14.66 -0.90
CA GLY A 67 -8.86 14.60 -1.15
C GLY A 67 -9.34 13.22 -1.62
N MET A 68 -8.55 12.53 -2.46
CA MET A 68 -8.87 11.16 -2.86
C MET A 68 -8.83 10.19 -1.67
N LEU A 69 -7.83 10.32 -0.79
CA LEU A 69 -7.70 9.52 0.42
C LEU A 69 -8.83 9.81 1.42
N ASP A 70 -9.27 11.07 1.56
CA ASP A 70 -10.43 11.42 2.40
C ASP A 70 -11.70 10.68 1.95
N THR A 71 -11.88 10.54 0.64
CA THR A 71 -13.02 9.77 0.09
C THR A 71 -12.87 8.27 0.32
N TYR A 72 -11.64 7.74 0.24
CA TYR A 72 -11.37 6.34 0.59
C TYR A 72 -11.69 6.06 2.06
N ASP A 73 -11.38 7.00 2.96
CA ASP A 73 -11.74 6.86 4.38
C ASP A 73 -13.25 6.95 4.62
N ALA A 74 -13.93 7.83 3.87
CA ALA A 74 -15.38 8.04 4.02
C ALA A 74 -16.22 6.88 3.44
N LEU A 75 -15.78 6.25 2.36
CA LEU A 75 -16.56 5.22 1.64
C LEU A 75 -15.98 3.81 1.81
N GLY A 76 -14.72 3.70 2.16
CA GLY A 76 -14.01 2.43 2.31
C GLY A 76 -14.30 1.74 3.64
N PRO A 77 -13.98 0.44 3.73
CA PRO A 77 -14.06 -0.28 4.98
C PRO A 77 -13.06 0.25 6.00
N ARG A 78 -13.46 0.23 7.27
CA ARG A 78 -12.59 0.59 8.39
C ARG A 78 -12.38 -0.62 9.27
N ILE A 79 -11.15 -0.81 9.73
CA ILE A 79 -10.75 -1.81 10.71
C ILE A 79 -10.55 -1.07 12.02
N ALA A 80 -11.39 -1.39 13.00
CA ALA A 80 -11.35 -0.76 14.30
C ALA A 80 -10.03 -1.05 15.04
N GLU A 81 -9.64 -0.13 15.91
CA GLU A 81 -8.47 -0.26 16.77
C GLU A 81 -8.48 -1.58 17.56
N ILE A 82 -7.33 -2.23 17.64
CA ILE A 82 -7.11 -3.44 18.44
C ILE A 82 -6.24 -3.13 19.64
N GLN A 83 -6.37 -3.93 20.70
CA GLN A 83 -5.48 -3.86 21.87
C GLN A 83 -4.11 -4.45 21.49
N CYS A 84 -3.09 -3.63 21.48
CA CYS A 84 -1.71 -4.03 21.18
C CYS A 84 -0.72 -3.05 21.79
N ASP A 85 0.50 -3.52 22.06
CA ASP A 85 1.56 -2.75 22.72
C ASP A 85 2.32 -1.84 21.74
N TYR A 86 2.23 -2.11 20.44
CA TYR A 86 2.97 -1.43 19.39
C TYR A 86 2.06 -0.90 18.29
N PRO A 87 2.42 0.20 17.61
CA PRO A 87 1.66 0.68 16.46
C PRO A 87 1.51 -0.39 15.38
N VAL A 88 0.31 -0.52 14.81
CA VAL A 88 0.07 -1.45 13.70
C VAL A 88 0.88 -1.04 12.48
N THR A 89 1.67 -1.95 11.92
CA THR A 89 2.31 -1.72 10.63
C THR A 89 1.29 -1.93 9.51
N VAL A 90 1.00 -0.87 8.75
CA VAL A 90 0.11 -0.97 7.57
C VAL A 90 0.96 -1.00 6.31
N PHE A 91 1.07 -2.15 5.67
CA PHE A 91 1.84 -2.33 4.45
C PHE A 91 1.03 -1.93 3.21
N CYS A 92 1.13 -0.65 2.80
CA CYS A 92 0.49 -0.13 1.59
C CYS A 92 1.33 -0.49 0.35
N ASN A 93 1.04 -1.64 -0.23
CA ASN A 93 1.76 -2.16 -1.40
C ASN A 93 1.00 -1.88 -2.71
N PRO A 94 1.70 -1.85 -3.87
CA PRO A 94 1.03 -1.82 -5.16
C PRO A 94 0.09 -3.02 -5.33
N TYR A 95 -1.20 -2.76 -5.54
CA TYR A 95 -2.21 -3.83 -5.65
C TYR A 95 -2.05 -4.69 -6.91
N ASP A 96 -1.38 -4.18 -7.94
CA ASP A 96 -1.08 -4.95 -9.14
C ASP A 96 0.05 -5.99 -8.97
N GLY A 97 0.53 -6.16 -7.74
CA GLY A 97 1.40 -7.27 -7.32
C GLY A 97 2.84 -7.19 -7.82
N ARG A 98 3.54 -8.30 -7.69
CA ARG A 98 4.96 -8.48 -8.06
C ARG A 98 5.09 -9.27 -9.37
N SER A 99 6.07 -8.93 -10.20
CA SER A 99 6.29 -9.62 -11.48
C SER A 99 7.74 -9.84 -11.86
N ARG A 100 8.71 -9.26 -11.12
CA ARG A 100 10.15 -9.41 -11.37
C ARG A 100 10.88 -10.03 -10.19
N THR A 101 10.37 -9.82 -9.00
CA THR A 101 10.94 -10.36 -7.76
C THR A 101 9.81 -10.97 -6.93
N ALA A 102 10.11 -11.98 -6.13
CA ALA A 102 9.16 -12.59 -5.21
C ALA A 102 8.62 -11.54 -4.21
N PRO A 103 7.33 -11.55 -3.86
CA PRO A 103 6.83 -10.76 -2.75
C PRO A 103 7.39 -11.30 -1.44
N ILE A 104 7.97 -10.46 -0.59
CA ILE A 104 8.54 -10.88 0.71
C ILE A 104 7.64 -10.46 1.86
N HIS A 105 6.93 -9.35 1.71
CA HIS A 105 6.06 -8.79 2.73
C HIS A 105 4.99 -9.75 3.31
N PRO A 106 4.46 -10.79 2.61
CA PRO A 106 3.58 -11.74 3.28
C PRO A 106 4.29 -12.53 4.40
N LEU A 107 5.54 -12.98 4.17
CA LEU A 107 6.31 -13.67 5.21
C LEU A 107 6.80 -12.70 6.29
N THR A 108 7.24 -11.50 5.89
CA THR A 108 7.56 -10.42 6.84
C THR A 108 6.37 -10.15 7.76
N ALA A 109 5.14 -10.06 7.24
CA ALA A 109 3.94 -9.84 8.04
C ALA A 109 3.67 -10.99 9.04
N LEU A 110 3.89 -12.24 8.64
CA LEU A 110 3.80 -13.39 9.54
C LEU A 110 4.82 -13.30 10.68
N ILE A 111 6.06 -12.94 10.38
CA ILE A 111 7.13 -12.79 11.40
C ILE A 111 6.78 -11.64 12.36
N LEU A 112 6.38 -10.47 11.87
CA LEU A 112 6.01 -9.35 12.72
C LEU A 112 4.86 -9.71 13.65
N ALA A 113 3.79 -10.31 13.12
CA ALA A 113 2.65 -10.73 13.91
C ALA A 113 3.03 -11.77 14.96
N ALA A 114 3.86 -12.77 14.62
CA ALA A 114 4.38 -13.76 15.54
C ALA A 114 5.24 -13.16 16.65
N ALA A 115 5.99 -12.10 16.34
CA ALA A 115 6.78 -11.32 17.30
C ALA A 115 5.92 -10.36 18.15
N GLY A 116 4.60 -10.32 17.97
CA GLY A 116 3.68 -9.46 18.71
C GLY A 116 3.57 -8.02 18.18
N ALA A 117 4.10 -7.72 17.00
CA ALA A 117 3.93 -6.45 16.29
C ALA A 117 2.86 -6.60 15.21
N PRO A 118 1.65 -6.05 15.39
CA PRO A 118 0.55 -6.30 14.48
C PRO A 118 0.76 -5.70 13.08
N VAL A 119 0.25 -6.40 12.05
CA VAL A 119 0.36 -5.98 10.63
C VAL A 119 -0.98 -6.08 9.93
N LEU A 120 -1.33 -5.02 9.22
CA LEU A 120 -2.48 -4.99 8.32
C LEU A 120 -2.01 -4.73 6.88
N LEU A 121 -2.53 -5.51 5.94
CA LEU A 121 -2.22 -5.36 4.52
C LEU A 121 -3.50 -5.02 3.75
N PRO A 122 -3.71 -3.77 3.31
CA PRO A 122 -4.68 -3.53 2.25
C PRO A 122 -4.14 -4.09 0.93
N GLY A 123 -4.99 -4.78 0.17
CA GLY A 123 -4.57 -5.43 -1.06
C GLY A 123 -5.73 -5.89 -1.93
N SER A 124 -5.41 -6.45 -3.08
CA SER A 124 -6.40 -6.96 -4.04
C SER A 124 -5.98 -8.31 -4.61
N GLY A 125 -6.77 -8.85 -5.53
CA GLY A 125 -6.38 -9.93 -6.43
C GLY A 125 -5.46 -9.44 -7.56
N ARG A 126 -5.26 -10.26 -8.58
CA ARG A 126 -4.51 -9.85 -9.77
C ARG A 126 -5.20 -8.67 -10.45
N MET A 127 -4.43 -7.64 -10.69
CA MET A 127 -4.97 -6.36 -11.14
C MET A 127 -4.22 -5.83 -12.38
N PRO A 128 -4.93 -5.27 -13.36
CA PRO A 128 -4.29 -4.53 -14.45
C PRO A 128 -3.47 -3.35 -13.91
N THR A 129 -2.41 -2.96 -14.55
CA THR A 129 -1.94 -3.44 -15.88
C THR A 129 -0.87 -4.52 -15.76
N LYS A 130 -0.33 -4.74 -14.57
CA LYS A 130 0.83 -5.61 -14.35
C LYS A 130 0.45 -7.08 -14.20
N MET A 131 -0.74 -7.36 -13.65
CA MET A 131 -1.21 -8.72 -13.36
C MET A 131 -0.20 -9.55 -12.56
N GLY A 132 0.54 -8.85 -11.69
CA GLY A 132 1.56 -9.47 -10.86
C GLY A 132 0.97 -10.31 -9.73
N LEU A 133 1.82 -11.03 -9.02
CA LEU A 133 1.44 -11.86 -7.87
C LEU A 133 1.14 -10.97 -6.65
N PRO A 134 -0.13 -10.93 -6.16
CA PRO A 134 -0.51 -10.18 -4.98
C PRO A 134 -0.29 -11.00 -3.71
N ALA A 135 -0.20 -10.33 -2.55
CA ALA A 135 -0.07 -10.98 -1.25
C ALA A 135 -1.24 -11.94 -0.94
N ALA A 136 -2.45 -11.59 -1.37
CA ALA A 136 -3.63 -12.41 -1.14
C ALA A 136 -3.50 -13.82 -1.73
N GLU A 137 -2.93 -13.95 -2.94
CA GLU A 137 -2.70 -15.27 -3.56
C GLU A 137 -1.60 -16.06 -2.83
N VAL A 138 -0.54 -15.39 -2.36
CA VAL A 138 0.50 -16.05 -1.55
C VAL A 138 -0.10 -16.63 -0.27
N PHE A 139 -0.87 -15.84 0.46
CA PHE A 139 -1.56 -16.30 1.66
C PHE A 139 -2.54 -17.45 1.37
N ALA A 140 -3.32 -17.35 0.29
CA ALA A 140 -4.23 -18.43 -0.10
C ALA A 140 -3.48 -19.74 -0.40
N GLY A 141 -2.32 -19.66 -1.07
CA GLY A 141 -1.43 -20.81 -1.32
C GLY A 141 -0.81 -21.41 -0.06
N LEU A 142 -0.70 -20.62 1.02
CA LEU A 142 -0.29 -21.07 2.34
C LEU A 142 -1.46 -21.60 3.19
N GLY A 143 -2.69 -21.55 2.68
CA GLY A 143 -3.89 -22.00 3.37
C GLY A 143 -4.65 -20.90 4.13
N ILE A 144 -4.28 -19.63 3.97
CA ILE A 144 -4.92 -18.47 4.60
C ILE A 144 -5.73 -17.70 3.56
N ASP A 145 -7.02 -18.00 3.46
CA ASP A 145 -7.90 -17.42 2.43
C ASP A 145 -8.70 -16.22 2.97
N TRP A 146 -8.15 -15.03 2.79
CA TRP A 146 -8.76 -13.78 3.20
C TRP A 146 -10.01 -13.42 2.39
N ALA A 147 -10.16 -13.94 1.19
CA ALA A 147 -11.31 -13.67 0.33
C ALA A 147 -12.62 -14.29 0.87
N ARG A 148 -12.53 -15.26 1.76
CA ARG A 148 -13.69 -15.91 2.41
C ARG A 148 -14.17 -15.20 3.67
N LEU A 149 -13.42 -14.24 4.18
CA LEU A 149 -13.76 -13.55 5.42
C LEU A 149 -14.68 -12.35 5.13
N SER A 150 -15.73 -12.21 5.93
CA SER A 150 -16.43 -10.92 6.03
C SER A 150 -15.55 -9.90 6.75
N LEU A 151 -15.85 -8.60 6.64
CA LEU A 151 -15.11 -7.56 7.36
C LEU A 151 -15.12 -7.79 8.87
N ALA A 152 -16.23 -8.22 9.45
CA ALA A 152 -16.34 -8.54 10.87
C ALA A 152 -15.48 -9.77 11.27
N ALA A 153 -15.40 -10.78 10.41
CA ALA A 153 -14.53 -11.92 10.62
C ALA A 153 -13.05 -11.52 10.50
N LEU A 154 -12.70 -10.70 9.52
CA LEU A 154 -11.35 -10.12 9.40
C LEU A 154 -10.97 -9.34 10.67
N GLN A 155 -11.85 -8.47 11.18
CA GLN A 155 -11.63 -7.73 12.43
C GLN A 155 -11.34 -8.70 13.60
N THR A 156 -12.11 -9.77 13.70
CA THR A 156 -11.94 -10.78 14.77
C THR A 156 -10.62 -11.53 14.66
N VAL A 157 -10.25 -11.94 13.44
CA VAL A 157 -8.96 -12.61 13.18
C VAL A 157 -7.81 -11.66 13.48
N PHE A 158 -7.87 -10.42 12.97
CA PHE A 158 -6.84 -9.41 13.20
C PHE A 158 -6.63 -9.14 14.69
N ALA A 159 -7.70 -8.95 15.47
CA ALA A 159 -7.61 -8.72 16.91
C ALA A 159 -6.99 -9.90 17.68
N LYS A 160 -7.16 -11.14 17.18
CA LYS A 160 -6.62 -12.35 17.83
C LYS A 160 -5.19 -12.67 17.44
N THR A 161 -4.81 -12.40 16.20
CA THR A 161 -3.56 -12.89 15.62
C THR A 161 -2.55 -11.77 15.33
N GLY A 162 -2.97 -10.52 15.37
CA GLY A 162 -2.16 -9.39 14.92
C GLY A 162 -1.90 -9.36 13.41
N LEU A 163 -2.53 -10.25 12.62
CA LEU A 163 -2.38 -10.31 11.18
C LEU A 163 -3.72 -10.13 10.48
N GLY A 164 -3.78 -9.21 9.51
CA GLY A 164 -4.96 -8.99 8.70
C GLY A 164 -4.63 -8.63 7.26
N LEU A 165 -5.45 -9.08 6.32
CA LEU A 165 -5.42 -8.61 4.93
C LEU A 165 -6.83 -8.17 4.53
N LEU A 166 -6.96 -6.87 4.24
CA LEU A 166 -8.18 -6.30 3.68
C LEU A 166 -8.19 -6.57 2.17
N TYR A 167 -9.06 -7.47 1.73
CA TYR A 167 -9.14 -7.89 0.32
C TYR A 167 -10.16 -7.04 -0.43
N GLN A 168 -9.68 -6.12 -1.28
CA GLN A 168 -10.50 -5.11 -1.97
C GLN A 168 -11.75 -5.68 -2.66
N PRO A 169 -11.68 -6.79 -3.45
CA PRO A 169 -12.85 -7.29 -4.17
C PRO A 169 -14.04 -7.63 -3.26
N VAL A 170 -13.77 -8.02 -2.01
CA VAL A 170 -14.80 -8.41 -1.03
C VAL A 170 -15.12 -7.27 -0.09
N HIS A 171 -14.09 -6.58 0.40
CA HIS A 171 -14.26 -5.61 1.49
C HIS A 171 -14.47 -4.18 1.01
N PHE A 172 -14.06 -3.86 -0.23
CA PHE A 172 -14.24 -2.51 -0.81
C PHE A 172 -14.74 -2.58 -2.28
N PRO A 173 -15.95 -3.10 -2.50
CA PRO A 173 -16.49 -3.29 -3.86
C PRO A 173 -16.60 -2.01 -4.68
N LEU A 174 -16.75 -0.84 -4.04
CA LEU A 174 -16.75 0.44 -4.77
C LEU A 174 -15.40 0.70 -5.45
N ALA A 175 -14.29 0.45 -4.78
CA ALA A 175 -12.96 0.58 -5.37
C ALA A 175 -12.69 -0.53 -6.40
N GLU A 176 -13.16 -1.75 -6.15
CA GLU A 176 -13.09 -2.85 -7.11
C GLU A 176 -13.82 -2.54 -8.41
N GLY A 177 -14.96 -1.83 -8.33
CA GLY A 177 -15.72 -1.38 -9.50
C GLY A 177 -14.94 -0.48 -10.47
N LEU A 178 -13.79 0.07 -10.05
CA LEU A 178 -12.91 0.86 -10.91
C LEU A 178 -11.82 0.05 -11.63
N VAL A 179 -11.64 -1.22 -11.29
CA VAL A 179 -10.57 -2.06 -11.85
C VAL A 179 -10.77 -2.30 -13.34
N GLU A 180 -12.01 -2.48 -13.79
CA GLU A 180 -12.31 -2.69 -15.21
C GLU A 180 -11.97 -1.44 -16.06
N TYR A 181 -12.18 -0.24 -15.54
CA TYR A 181 -11.74 1.00 -16.22
C TYR A 181 -10.20 1.02 -16.35
N ARG A 182 -9.48 0.60 -15.31
CA ARG A 182 -8.02 0.49 -15.33
C ARG A 182 -7.55 -0.50 -16.39
N ASN A 183 -8.26 -1.61 -16.56
CA ASN A 183 -8.03 -2.60 -17.61
C ASN A 183 -8.23 -1.99 -18.99
N GLN A 184 -9.38 -1.39 -19.25
CA GLN A 184 -9.74 -0.81 -20.54
C GLN A 184 -8.81 0.34 -20.98
N ILE A 185 -8.40 1.21 -20.06
CA ILE A 185 -7.44 2.27 -20.40
C ILE A 185 -6.01 1.78 -20.57
N GLY A 186 -5.69 0.55 -20.17
CA GLY A 186 -4.36 -0.07 -20.28
C GLY A 186 -3.25 0.66 -19.56
N LYS A 187 -3.58 1.46 -18.54
CA LYS A 187 -2.63 2.27 -17.76
C LYS A 187 -3.02 2.29 -16.29
N ARG A 188 -2.02 2.40 -15.40
CA ARG A 188 -2.26 2.66 -13.98
C ARG A 188 -2.83 4.06 -13.80
N PRO A 189 -4.05 4.22 -13.29
CA PRO A 189 -4.60 5.53 -12.96
C PRO A 189 -3.98 6.07 -11.66
N THR A 190 -4.36 7.28 -11.27
CA THR A 190 -3.93 7.88 -9.98
C THR A 190 -4.33 7.03 -8.77
N PHE A 191 -5.41 6.25 -8.85
CA PHE A 191 -5.81 5.29 -7.81
C PHE A 191 -4.68 4.33 -7.42
N ALA A 192 -3.81 3.93 -8.35
CA ALA A 192 -2.62 3.14 -8.02
C ALA A 192 -1.63 3.86 -7.10
N THR A 193 -1.68 5.19 -7.01
CA THR A 193 -0.92 5.96 -6.01
C THR A 193 -1.68 6.04 -4.70
N VAL A 194 -3.00 6.16 -4.73
CA VAL A 194 -3.86 6.11 -3.53
C VAL A 194 -3.71 4.76 -2.81
N GLU A 195 -3.70 3.65 -3.55
CA GLU A 195 -3.52 2.29 -3.04
C GLU A 195 -2.26 2.12 -2.16
N ILE A 196 -1.15 2.76 -2.54
CA ILE A 196 0.11 2.70 -1.77
C ILE A 196 0.19 3.72 -0.63
N MET A 197 -0.90 4.40 -0.33
CA MET A 197 -0.98 5.44 0.70
C MET A 197 -2.14 5.21 1.68
N TRP A 198 -3.17 4.46 1.28
CA TRP A 198 -4.38 4.32 2.06
C TRP A 198 -4.22 3.32 3.21
N SER A 199 -4.55 3.77 4.43
CA SER A 199 -4.66 2.93 5.62
C SER A 199 -6.12 2.79 6.03
N PRO A 200 -6.67 1.58 6.04
CA PRO A 200 -8.04 1.33 6.53
C PRO A 200 -8.14 1.18 8.05
N TYR A 201 -7.06 1.38 8.80
CA TYR A 201 -7.00 1.15 10.24
C TYR A 201 -7.25 2.43 11.05
N ASP A 202 -8.06 2.34 12.10
CA ASP A 202 -8.48 3.49 12.91
C ASP A 202 -7.57 3.78 14.11
N GLY A 203 -6.66 2.86 14.46
CA GLY A 203 -5.77 3.02 15.62
C GLY A 203 -4.38 3.57 15.27
N PRO A 204 -3.50 3.67 16.28
CA PRO A 204 -2.10 4.04 16.08
C PRO A 204 -1.39 3.12 15.09
N SER A 205 -0.78 3.70 14.06
CA SER A 205 -0.16 2.91 12.99
C SER A 205 1.09 3.54 12.41
N ASN A 206 2.01 2.69 11.93
CA ASN A 206 3.07 3.04 11.01
C ASN A 206 2.59 2.74 9.58
N VAL A 207 2.17 3.75 8.84
CA VAL A 207 1.77 3.59 7.43
C VAL A 207 3.02 3.49 6.56
N VAL A 208 3.25 2.32 5.96
CA VAL A 208 4.42 2.08 5.10
C VAL A 208 4.03 2.26 3.64
N SER A 209 4.58 3.27 2.99
CA SER A 209 4.35 3.57 1.57
C SER A 209 5.61 3.31 0.75
N GLY A 210 5.51 2.37 -0.21
CA GLY A 210 6.60 2.07 -1.12
C GLY A 210 6.64 3.02 -2.31
N TYR A 211 7.85 3.28 -2.84
CA TYR A 211 8.03 4.08 -4.05
C TYR A 211 9.19 3.58 -4.92
N VAL A 212 9.19 3.96 -6.21
CA VAL A 212 10.28 3.73 -7.16
C VAL A 212 11.03 5.03 -7.43
N HIS A 213 10.31 6.12 -7.67
CA HIS A 213 10.85 7.40 -8.08
C HIS A 213 10.71 8.45 -6.97
N PRO A 214 11.77 9.23 -6.67
CA PRO A 214 11.75 10.24 -5.60
C PRO A 214 10.55 11.21 -5.63
N PRO A 215 10.06 11.69 -6.80
CA PRO A 215 8.88 12.55 -6.82
C PRO A 215 7.59 11.88 -6.29
N THR A 216 7.53 10.54 -6.22
CA THR A 216 6.40 9.86 -5.59
C THR A 216 6.50 9.94 -4.07
N GLU A 217 7.69 9.72 -3.51
CA GLU A 217 7.94 9.91 -2.09
C GLU A 217 7.57 11.32 -1.62
N GLU A 218 8.06 12.35 -2.33
CA GLU A 218 7.78 13.75 -2.01
C GLU A 218 6.26 14.05 -1.98
N ARG A 219 5.52 13.54 -2.96
CA ARG A 219 4.05 13.70 -3.00
C ARG A 219 3.37 12.97 -1.84
N THR A 220 3.83 11.76 -1.52
CA THR A 220 3.32 10.99 -0.37
C THR A 220 3.53 11.74 0.93
N GLN A 221 4.76 12.24 1.18
CA GLN A 221 5.08 13.00 2.38
C GLN A 221 4.19 14.24 2.54
N LYS A 222 4.05 15.04 1.45
CA LYS A 222 3.19 16.23 1.47
C LYS A 222 1.72 15.90 1.68
N ALA A 223 1.19 14.88 1.01
CA ALA A 223 -0.21 14.47 1.18
C ALA A 223 -0.48 13.94 2.60
N PHE A 224 0.45 13.19 3.18
CA PHE A 224 0.33 12.72 4.56
C PHE A 224 0.44 13.89 5.56
N THR A 225 1.27 14.90 5.27
CA THR A 225 1.32 16.13 6.07
C THR A 225 -0.02 16.87 6.04
N GLU A 226 -0.61 17.07 4.85
CA GLU A 226 -1.93 17.71 4.71
C GLU A 226 -3.05 16.95 5.41
N ARG A 227 -2.89 15.63 5.60
CA ARG A 227 -3.84 14.76 6.31
C ARG A 227 -3.46 14.49 7.77
N SER A 228 -2.37 15.08 8.25
CA SER A 228 -1.88 14.91 9.62
C SER A 228 -1.66 13.44 10.02
N ILE A 229 -1.15 12.60 9.09
CA ILE A 229 -0.79 11.20 9.39
C ILE A 229 0.42 11.21 10.32
N PRO A 230 0.28 10.83 11.60
CA PRO A 230 1.29 11.17 12.62
C PRO A 230 2.60 10.38 12.46
N PHE A 231 2.54 9.15 11.95
CA PHE A 231 3.69 8.25 11.90
C PHE A 231 3.64 7.38 10.64
N PHE A 232 4.67 7.50 9.80
CA PHE A 232 4.73 6.76 8.55
C PHE A 232 6.17 6.52 8.08
N THR A 233 6.34 5.54 7.22
CA THR A 233 7.63 5.16 6.64
C THR A 233 7.53 5.16 5.13
N THR A 234 8.46 5.83 4.43
CA THR A 234 8.58 5.75 2.99
C THR A 234 9.76 4.87 2.61
N VAL A 235 9.57 3.91 1.70
CA VAL A 235 10.59 2.93 1.33
C VAL A 235 10.82 2.94 -0.18
N LYS A 236 12.05 3.13 -0.61
CA LYS A 236 12.43 2.86 -2.00
C LYS A 236 12.53 1.35 -2.22
N GLY A 237 11.39 0.71 -2.19
CA GLY A 237 11.29 -0.74 -2.15
C GLY A 237 11.34 -1.43 -3.51
N LEU A 238 11.34 -2.74 -3.47
CA LEU A 238 11.33 -3.58 -4.66
C LEU A 238 10.02 -3.40 -5.42
N GLU A 239 10.08 -2.98 -6.67
CA GLU A 239 8.94 -2.67 -7.54
C GLU A 239 7.95 -1.65 -6.93
N GLY A 240 8.40 -0.82 -5.98
CA GLY A 240 7.57 0.18 -5.29
C GLY A 240 6.73 -0.37 -4.15
N SER A 241 7.04 -1.56 -3.66
CA SER A 241 6.43 -2.15 -2.46
C SER A 241 7.17 -1.73 -1.19
N CYS A 242 6.75 -2.24 -0.04
CA CYS A 242 7.45 -2.12 1.24
C CYS A 242 8.67 -3.06 1.38
N ASP A 243 8.91 -3.97 0.41
CA ASP A 243 10.02 -4.93 0.48
C ASP A 243 11.36 -4.23 0.29
N ILE A 244 12.23 -4.32 1.31
CA ILE A 244 13.57 -3.74 1.36
C ILE A 244 14.56 -4.68 0.66
N SER A 245 15.27 -4.17 -0.33
CA SER A 245 16.26 -4.92 -1.11
C SER A 245 17.46 -5.36 -0.26
N ARG A 246 17.96 -6.56 -0.53
CA ARG A 246 19.25 -7.07 -0.02
C ARG A 246 20.40 -6.86 -1.01
N ALA A 247 20.09 -6.56 -2.27
CA ALA A 247 21.08 -6.38 -3.33
C ALA A 247 21.66 -4.95 -3.39
N ARG A 248 21.10 -4.02 -2.65
CA ARG A 248 21.51 -2.61 -2.67
C ARG A 248 21.17 -1.91 -1.36
N THR A 249 21.81 -0.75 -1.15
CA THR A 249 21.45 0.16 -0.06
C THR A 249 19.94 0.52 -0.14
N ALA A 250 19.23 0.29 0.95
CA ALA A 250 17.87 0.75 1.11
C ALA A 250 17.85 2.24 1.43
N ILE A 251 16.94 2.96 0.80
CA ILE A 251 16.69 4.39 1.03
C ILE A 251 15.32 4.49 1.69
N ILE A 252 15.29 4.91 2.95
CA ILE A 252 14.10 4.90 3.79
C ILE A 252 13.91 6.29 4.39
N GLY A 253 12.69 6.79 4.38
CA GLY A 253 12.30 7.98 5.13
C GLY A 253 11.58 7.56 6.39
N LEU A 254 12.14 7.89 7.54
CA LEU A 254 11.52 7.77 8.85
C LEU A 254 10.78 9.08 9.10
N ASN A 255 9.45 9.04 9.03
CA ASN A 255 8.65 10.27 9.06
C ASN A 255 7.74 10.31 10.29
N ALA A 256 7.63 11.50 10.87
CA ALA A 256 6.66 11.83 11.91
C ALA A 256 6.09 13.23 11.65
N ILE A 257 4.86 13.47 12.07
CA ILE A 257 4.24 14.80 12.05
C ILE A 257 4.10 15.28 13.49
N ASN A 258 4.89 16.28 13.84
CA ASN A 258 4.89 16.91 15.16
C ASN A 258 4.41 18.35 15.02
N SER A 259 3.36 18.72 15.77
CA SER A 259 2.77 20.07 15.75
C SER A 259 2.45 20.59 14.33
N GLY A 260 2.04 19.67 13.41
CA GLY A 260 1.70 20.01 12.04
C GLY A 260 2.91 20.12 11.09
N ALA A 261 4.13 19.94 11.58
CA ALA A 261 5.35 19.95 10.78
C ALA A 261 5.85 18.51 10.50
N LEU A 262 6.29 18.28 9.26
CA LEU A 262 6.92 17.02 8.87
C LEU A 262 8.37 17.00 9.38
N GLU A 263 8.68 16.01 10.19
CA GLU A 263 10.05 15.62 10.53
C GLU A 263 10.42 14.37 9.74
N THR A 264 11.51 14.42 9.01
CA THR A 264 12.02 13.29 8.20
C THR A 264 13.47 13.04 8.53
N GLU A 265 13.76 11.83 9.00
CA GLU A 265 15.12 11.30 9.04
C GLU A 265 15.35 10.38 7.82
N ARG A 266 16.47 10.57 7.12
CA ARG A 266 16.86 9.74 5.98
C ARG A 266 17.77 8.62 6.47
N LEU A 267 17.26 7.39 6.49
CA LEU A 267 18.03 6.20 6.79
C LEU A 267 18.55 5.57 5.49
N LEU A 268 19.87 5.33 5.44
CA LEU A 268 20.52 4.53 4.41
C LEU A 268 20.95 3.22 5.06
N LEU A 269 20.22 2.13 4.75
CA LEU A 269 20.43 0.84 5.36
C LEU A 269 21.20 -0.08 4.40
N HIS A 270 22.40 -0.46 4.78
CA HIS A 270 23.31 -1.28 3.95
C HIS A 270 23.23 -2.75 4.40
N PRO A 271 22.73 -3.68 3.58
CA PRO A 271 22.58 -5.08 3.98
C PRO A 271 23.90 -5.75 4.38
N ARG A 272 25.02 -5.35 3.77
CA ARG A 272 26.36 -5.86 4.09
C ARG A 272 26.79 -5.59 5.53
N ASP A 273 26.36 -4.45 6.09
CA ASP A 273 26.77 -4.05 7.44
C ASP A 273 26.12 -4.95 8.51
N TYR A 274 25.07 -5.69 8.11
CA TYR A 274 24.30 -6.63 8.93
C TYR A 274 24.45 -8.10 8.49
N GLY A 275 25.33 -8.41 7.53
CA GLY A 275 25.49 -9.76 7.01
C GLY A 275 24.37 -10.31 6.13
N PHE A 276 23.49 -9.42 5.64
CA PHE A 276 22.35 -9.77 4.78
C PHE A 276 22.56 -9.50 3.29
N GLU A 277 23.74 -9.04 2.87
CA GLU A 277 24.02 -8.82 1.45
C GLU A 277 23.72 -10.08 0.63
N GLY A 278 23.09 -9.89 -0.53
CA GLY A 278 22.74 -10.98 -1.45
C GLY A 278 21.75 -10.53 -2.52
N ALA A 279 21.42 -11.46 -3.41
CA ALA A 279 20.41 -11.20 -4.43
C ALA A 279 19.01 -11.07 -3.82
N ASP A 280 18.20 -10.18 -4.41
CA ASP A 280 16.77 -10.18 -4.13
C ASP A 280 16.13 -11.43 -4.75
N PRO A 281 15.22 -12.15 -4.05
CA PRO A 281 14.58 -13.35 -4.58
C PRO A 281 13.87 -13.07 -5.90
N ALA A 282 14.25 -13.83 -6.93
CA ALA A 282 13.63 -13.71 -8.26
C ALA A 282 12.16 -14.12 -8.22
N PHE A 283 11.39 -13.59 -9.16
CA PHE A 283 10.04 -14.09 -9.40
C PHE A 283 10.12 -15.49 -10.02
N VAL A 284 9.43 -16.44 -9.39
CA VAL A 284 9.32 -17.83 -9.82
C VAL A 284 7.84 -18.22 -9.90
N PRO A 285 7.48 -19.33 -10.57
CA PRO A 285 6.13 -19.86 -10.53
C PRO A 285 5.60 -20.05 -9.10
N MET A 286 4.29 -19.95 -8.93
CA MET A 286 3.66 -19.91 -7.61
C MET A 286 3.91 -21.17 -6.79
N ASP A 287 3.93 -22.34 -7.41
CA ASP A 287 4.21 -23.63 -6.78
C ASP A 287 5.64 -23.70 -6.21
N GLU A 288 6.62 -23.26 -6.98
CA GLU A 288 8.02 -23.15 -6.51
C GLU A 288 8.15 -22.13 -5.37
N LEU A 289 7.50 -20.99 -5.52
CA LEU A 289 7.49 -19.95 -4.48
C LEU A 289 6.91 -20.47 -3.17
N LEU A 290 5.79 -21.20 -3.22
CA LEU A 290 5.15 -21.76 -2.03
C LEU A 290 5.99 -22.83 -1.35
N VAL A 291 6.78 -23.61 -2.10
CA VAL A 291 7.76 -24.54 -1.51
C VAL A 291 8.77 -23.75 -0.69
N ALA A 292 9.41 -22.74 -1.28
CA ALA A 292 10.39 -21.92 -0.58
C ALA A 292 9.82 -21.20 0.67
N TYR A 293 8.57 -20.75 0.60
CA TYR A 293 7.86 -20.17 1.74
C TYR A 293 7.61 -21.18 2.86
N ARG A 294 7.13 -22.38 2.53
CA ARG A 294 6.89 -23.44 3.54
C ARG A 294 8.19 -23.89 4.20
N GLU A 295 9.26 -24.01 3.43
CA GLU A 295 10.60 -24.30 3.96
C GLU A 295 11.05 -23.19 4.92
N ALA A 296 10.89 -21.91 4.53
CA ALA A 296 11.23 -20.77 5.38
C ALA A 296 10.43 -20.77 6.69
N ILE A 297 9.12 -21.04 6.63
CA ILE A 297 8.23 -21.15 7.80
C ILE A 297 8.65 -22.34 8.69
N ALA A 298 9.15 -23.42 8.11
CA ALA A 298 9.68 -24.58 8.82
C ALA A 298 11.11 -24.35 9.41
N GLY A 299 11.69 -23.17 9.25
CA GLY A 299 13.00 -22.81 9.79
C GLY A 299 14.18 -23.03 8.84
N ALA A 300 13.95 -23.39 7.58
CA ALA A 300 15.01 -23.51 6.61
C ALA A 300 15.58 -22.15 6.20
N THR A 301 16.91 -22.08 6.05
CA THR A 301 17.57 -20.89 5.52
C THR A 301 17.60 -20.96 4.00
N ASN A 302 16.84 -20.07 3.36
CA ASN A 302 16.84 -19.84 1.92
C ASN A 302 16.75 -18.33 1.62
N GLU A 303 16.76 -17.93 0.35
CA GLU A 303 16.74 -16.51 -0.03
C GLU A 303 15.44 -15.80 0.40
N ILE A 304 14.31 -16.52 0.48
CA ILE A 304 13.03 -16.00 0.97
C ILE A 304 13.14 -15.71 2.48
N SER A 305 13.58 -16.69 3.30
CA SER A 305 13.72 -16.51 4.75
C SER A 305 14.72 -15.42 5.10
N ARG A 306 15.89 -15.38 4.44
CA ARG A 306 16.88 -14.31 4.64
C ARG A 306 16.33 -12.92 4.34
N SER A 307 15.55 -12.80 3.24
CA SER A 307 14.93 -11.54 2.88
C SER A 307 13.79 -11.14 3.84
N ALA A 308 13.03 -12.11 4.34
CA ALA A 308 11.98 -11.85 5.30
C ALA A 308 12.55 -11.40 6.66
N VAL A 309 13.59 -12.07 7.17
CA VAL A 309 14.28 -11.68 8.41
C VAL A 309 14.89 -10.28 8.28
N TRP A 310 15.56 -9.98 7.15
CA TRP A 310 16.08 -8.64 6.84
C TRP A 310 15.01 -7.55 6.93
N ASN A 311 13.87 -7.78 6.31
CA ASN A 311 12.76 -6.84 6.36
C ASN A 311 12.15 -6.75 7.77
N SER A 312 11.99 -7.89 8.44
CA SER A 312 11.37 -7.96 9.77
C SER A 312 12.19 -7.22 10.82
N GLY A 313 13.51 -7.37 10.83
CA GLY A 313 14.36 -6.65 11.77
C GLY A 313 14.17 -5.14 11.69
N PHE A 314 14.15 -4.58 10.47
CA PHE A 314 13.88 -3.17 10.29
C PHE A 314 12.48 -2.76 10.79
N TYR A 315 11.42 -3.50 10.43
CA TYR A 315 10.07 -3.11 10.80
C TYR A 315 9.77 -3.31 12.28
N LEU A 316 10.35 -4.34 12.94
CA LEU A 316 10.25 -4.54 14.39
C LEU A 316 10.90 -3.40 15.16
N TRP A 317 12.11 -2.99 14.73
CA TRP A 317 12.76 -1.80 15.28
C TRP A 317 11.94 -0.53 15.03
N ARG A 318 11.41 -0.34 13.83
CA ARG A 318 10.68 0.88 13.45
C ARG A 318 9.43 1.12 14.30
N VAL A 319 8.76 0.08 14.76
CA VAL A 319 7.58 0.20 15.63
C VAL A 319 7.91 0.10 17.13
N GLY A 320 9.19 -0.01 17.49
CA GLY A 320 9.65 -0.06 18.86
C GLY A 320 9.53 -1.42 19.55
N ARG A 321 9.29 -2.51 18.75
CA ARG A 321 9.26 -3.89 19.28
C ARG A 321 10.67 -4.42 19.54
N ALA A 322 11.67 -3.89 18.86
CA ALA A 322 13.09 -4.17 19.05
C ALA A 322 13.84 -2.87 19.31
N ASP A 323 14.85 -2.92 20.19
CA ASP A 323 15.68 -1.78 20.57
C ASP A 323 16.66 -1.36 19.46
N SER A 324 17.02 -2.29 18.57
CA SER A 324 17.85 -2.06 17.38
C SER A 324 17.39 -2.95 16.22
N ILE A 325 17.89 -2.66 15.01
CA ILE A 325 17.59 -3.48 13.83
C ILE A 325 18.16 -4.90 14.03
N GLU A 326 19.38 -5.00 14.61
CA GLU A 326 20.01 -6.28 14.94
C GLU A 326 19.18 -7.09 15.92
N ALA A 327 18.71 -6.46 17.00
CA ALA A 327 17.82 -7.11 17.97
C ALA A 327 16.52 -7.60 17.31
N GLY A 328 16.05 -6.91 16.26
CA GLY A 328 14.89 -7.31 15.49
C GLY A 328 15.11 -8.55 14.62
N PHE A 329 16.37 -8.93 14.32
CA PHE A 329 16.67 -10.19 13.61
C PHE A 329 16.58 -11.42 14.52
N ASP A 330 16.74 -11.23 15.83
CA ASP A 330 16.77 -12.29 16.83
C ASP A 330 15.36 -12.62 17.38
N LEU A 331 14.38 -11.80 17.06
CA LEU A 331 12.97 -11.97 17.44
C LEU A 331 12.20 -12.88 16.48
#